data_ae82d1d59946cd281c7186d5d5fbc6cf
#
_entry.id   ae82d1d59946cd281c7186d5d5fbc6cf
#
_cell.length_a   1.000
_cell.length_b   1.000
_cell.length_c   1.000
_cell.angle_alpha   90.00
_cell.angle_beta   90.00
_cell.angle_gamma   90.00
#
_symmetry.space_group_name_H-M   'P 1'
#
loop_
_entity.id
_entity.type
_entity.pdbx_description
1 polymer ?
#
loop_
_entity_poly.entity_id
_entity_poly.type
_entity_poly.pdbx_seq_one_letter_code
_entity_poly.pdbx_strand_id
1 'polypeptide(L)'
;MSNLQNILKERLGIHLLDYEIPEHSNSIKYSLGGMTITSFGILVISGILLAQFFNPTPEKANSSVHFLMDQVYLGWFLRGMHFWAGEILTITLILHMIRVFYTASYKKPREVNWLLGVGLLGLMITLMFTGTVLKWDQEGYEALDHFLWVAEKFGVLGAPLT
;
A
#
# COMPACT_ATOMS: atom_id res chain seq x y z
N MET A 1 -31.34 6.28 24.11
CA MET A 1 -30.37 6.33 23.01
C MET A 1 -29.20 7.30 23.26
N SER A 2 -29.37 8.34 24.08
CA SER A 2 -28.34 9.34 24.37
C SER A 2 -27.09 8.83 25.13
N ASN A 3 -27.26 7.87 26.04
CA ASN A 3 -26.16 7.41 26.90
C ASN A 3 -25.10 6.57 26.14
N LEU A 4 -25.51 5.74 25.19
CA LEU A 4 -24.62 4.91 24.40
C LEU A 4 -23.79 5.76 23.42
N GLN A 5 -24.42 6.77 22.81
CA GLN A 5 -23.73 7.70 21.91
C GLN A 5 -22.68 8.54 22.66
N ASN A 6 -22.97 8.96 23.89
CA ASN A 6 -22.03 9.71 24.70
C ASN A 6 -20.84 8.84 25.15
N ILE A 7 -21.11 7.59 25.56
CA ILE A 7 -20.06 6.62 25.93
C ILE A 7 -19.15 6.29 24.72
N LEU A 8 -19.73 6.11 23.54
CA LEU A 8 -18.95 5.86 22.32
C LEU A 8 -18.12 7.08 21.92
N LYS A 9 -18.68 8.28 21.97
CA LYS A 9 -17.95 9.51 21.69
C LYS A 9 -16.77 9.72 22.64
N GLU A 10 -16.97 9.46 23.92
CA GLU A 10 -15.96 9.66 24.96
C GLU A 10 -14.84 8.59 24.89
N ARG A 11 -15.21 7.32 24.69
CA ARG A 11 -14.24 6.21 24.62
C ARG A 11 -13.48 6.11 23.30
N LEU A 12 -14.09 6.51 22.19
CA LEU A 12 -13.45 6.53 20.88
C LEU A 12 -12.74 7.88 20.59
N GLY A 13 -12.82 8.83 21.51
CA GLY A 13 -12.18 10.13 21.32
C GLY A 13 -12.73 10.93 20.13
N ILE A 14 -13.96 10.65 19.69
CA ILE A 14 -14.55 11.27 18.49
C ILE A 14 -14.61 12.80 18.63
N HIS A 15 -14.73 13.30 19.84
CA HIS A 15 -14.68 14.74 20.12
C HIS A 15 -13.32 15.38 19.79
N LEU A 16 -12.23 14.58 19.73
CA LEU A 16 -10.92 15.06 19.32
C LEU A 16 -10.81 15.25 17.79
N LEU A 17 -11.77 14.72 17.05
CA LEU A 17 -11.87 14.89 15.60
C LEU A 17 -12.67 16.14 15.21
N ASP A 18 -13.38 16.73 16.17
CA ASP A 18 -14.17 17.96 15.98
C ASP A 18 -13.30 19.18 16.26
N TYR A 19 -12.42 19.50 15.31
CA TYR A 19 -11.57 20.69 15.34
C TYR A 19 -11.71 21.51 14.06
N GLU A 20 -11.57 22.81 14.16
CA GLU A 20 -11.60 23.69 13.00
C GLU A 20 -10.44 23.37 12.05
N ILE A 21 -10.79 23.00 10.83
CA ILE A 21 -9.81 22.68 9.78
C ILE A 21 -9.34 24.00 9.17
N PRO A 22 -8.04 24.33 9.24
CA PRO A 22 -7.52 25.55 8.63
C PRO A 22 -7.79 25.58 7.11
N GLU A 23 -8.17 26.71 6.56
CA GLU A 23 -8.50 26.87 5.12
C GLU A 23 -7.41 26.33 4.17
N HIS A 24 -6.14 26.51 4.56
CA HIS A 24 -5.01 26.03 3.77
C HIS A 24 -4.93 24.50 3.67
N SER A 25 -5.61 23.75 4.55
CA SER A 25 -5.62 22.27 4.51
C SER A 25 -6.41 21.70 3.33
N ASN A 26 -7.29 22.50 2.70
CA ASN A 26 -8.05 22.13 1.51
C ASN A 26 -7.21 22.13 0.22
N SER A 27 -5.95 22.55 0.28
CA SER A 27 -5.09 22.50 -0.91
C SER A 27 -4.60 21.07 -1.17
N ILE A 28 -4.41 20.74 -2.44
CA ILE A 28 -3.94 19.42 -2.91
C ILE A 28 -2.63 18.97 -2.24
N LYS A 29 -1.79 19.95 -1.85
CA LYS A 29 -0.53 19.68 -1.15
C LYS A 29 -0.76 19.04 0.23
N TYR A 30 -1.88 19.33 0.88
CA TYR A 30 -2.23 18.78 2.19
C TYR A 30 -3.09 17.53 2.11
N SER A 31 -3.70 17.24 0.95
CA SER A 31 -4.51 16.04 0.73
C SER A 31 -3.69 14.78 0.37
N LEU A 32 -2.37 14.93 0.09
CA LEU A 32 -1.52 13.79 -0.30
C LEU A 32 -1.59 12.61 0.69
N GLY A 33 -1.56 12.87 1.99
CA GLY A 33 -1.70 11.82 3.00
C GLY A 33 -3.08 11.15 2.98
N GLY A 34 -4.14 11.93 2.78
CA GLY A 34 -5.51 11.42 2.62
C GLY A 34 -5.66 10.57 1.37
N MET A 35 -5.08 10.99 0.24
CA MET A 35 -5.06 10.22 -1.00
C MET A 35 -4.33 8.90 -0.84
N THR A 36 -3.18 8.92 -0.15
CA THR A 36 -2.39 7.72 0.14
C THR A 36 -3.20 6.71 0.96
N ILE A 37 -3.84 7.13 2.05
CA ILE A 37 -4.61 6.22 2.91
C ILE A 37 -5.88 5.70 2.22
N THR A 38 -6.52 6.52 1.38
CA THR A 38 -7.68 6.09 0.58
C THR A 38 -7.27 5.03 -0.43
N SER A 39 -6.17 5.25 -1.17
CA SER A 39 -5.64 4.26 -2.11
C SER A 39 -5.23 2.97 -1.42
N PHE A 40 -4.64 3.06 -0.23
CA PHE A 40 -4.32 1.90 0.60
C PHE A 40 -5.57 1.12 1.00
N GLY A 41 -6.64 1.80 1.41
CA GLY A 41 -7.92 1.18 1.72
C GLY A 41 -8.51 0.42 0.52
N ILE A 42 -8.45 1.00 -0.68
CA ILE A 42 -8.87 0.35 -1.92
C ILE A 42 -8.01 -0.89 -2.20
N LEU A 43 -6.69 -0.80 -2.01
CA LEU A 43 -5.78 -1.94 -2.17
C LEU A 43 -6.11 -3.09 -1.23
N VAL A 44 -6.35 -2.80 0.05
CA VAL A 44 -6.69 -3.84 1.04
C VAL A 44 -7.99 -4.53 0.66
N ILE A 45 -9.06 -3.77 0.37
CA ILE A 45 -10.36 -4.33 0.04
C ILE A 45 -10.29 -5.15 -1.26
N SER A 46 -9.73 -4.58 -2.32
CA SER A 46 -9.60 -5.27 -3.60
C SER A 46 -8.68 -6.47 -3.51
N GLY A 47 -7.59 -6.39 -2.74
CA GLY A 47 -6.67 -7.51 -2.50
C GLY A 47 -7.33 -8.69 -1.81
N ILE A 48 -8.15 -8.45 -0.78
CA ILE A 48 -8.92 -9.51 -0.10
C ILE A 48 -9.88 -10.20 -1.08
N LEU A 49 -10.55 -9.44 -1.94
CA LEU A 49 -11.45 -10.00 -2.95
C LEU A 49 -10.69 -10.81 -4.01
N LEU A 50 -9.55 -10.30 -4.50
CA LEU A 50 -8.71 -10.99 -5.47
C LEU A 50 -8.14 -12.30 -4.90
N ALA A 51 -7.76 -12.31 -3.63
CA ALA A 51 -7.20 -13.48 -2.96
C ALA A 51 -8.16 -14.69 -2.92
N GLN A 52 -9.48 -14.46 -3.05
CA GLN A 52 -10.46 -15.55 -3.09
C GLN A 52 -10.34 -16.42 -4.37
N PHE A 53 -9.81 -15.84 -5.44
CA PHE A 53 -9.69 -16.49 -6.74
C PHE A 53 -8.25 -16.86 -7.11
N PHE A 54 -7.28 -16.40 -6.33
CA PHE A 54 -5.86 -16.57 -6.59
C PHE A 54 -5.33 -17.89 -6.01
N ASN A 55 -4.54 -18.63 -6.80
CA ASN A 55 -3.84 -19.82 -6.35
C ASN A 55 -2.33 -19.54 -6.29
N PRO A 56 -1.70 -19.57 -5.10
CA PRO A 56 -0.30 -19.14 -4.92
C PRO A 56 0.76 -20.18 -5.36
N THR A 57 0.37 -21.32 -5.93
CA THR A 57 1.36 -22.31 -6.42
C THR A 57 1.98 -21.84 -7.74
N PRO A 58 3.29 -21.99 -7.97
CA PRO A 58 3.94 -21.54 -9.20
C PRO A 58 3.26 -22.02 -10.48
N GLU A 59 2.78 -23.28 -10.48
CA GLU A 59 2.14 -23.91 -11.63
C GLU A 59 0.76 -23.32 -11.94
N LYS A 60 0.09 -22.74 -10.93
CA LYS A 60 -1.30 -22.26 -11.04
C LYS A 60 -1.45 -20.74 -10.85
N ALA A 61 -0.43 -20.05 -10.37
CA ALA A 61 -0.52 -18.62 -10.09
C ALA A 61 -0.94 -17.83 -11.33
N ASN A 62 -0.19 -17.96 -12.42
CA ASN A 62 -0.48 -17.28 -13.67
C ASN A 62 -1.85 -17.67 -14.25
N SER A 63 -2.17 -18.98 -14.29
CA SER A 63 -3.46 -19.47 -14.81
C SER A 63 -4.64 -18.99 -13.95
N SER A 64 -4.48 -18.84 -12.64
CA SER A 64 -5.53 -18.28 -11.75
C SER A 64 -5.79 -16.80 -12.02
N VAL A 65 -4.75 -16.04 -12.41
CA VAL A 65 -4.90 -14.64 -12.83
C VAL A 65 -5.69 -14.58 -14.16
N HIS A 66 -5.40 -15.45 -15.12
CA HIS A 66 -6.18 -15.55 -16.36
C HIS A 66 -7.63 -15.95 -16.10
N PHE A 67 -7.85 -16.95 -15.25
CA PHE A 67 -9.20 -17.33 -14.84
C PHE A 67 -9.97 -16.13 -14.24
N LEU A 68 -9.34 -15.35 -13.35
CA LEU A 68 -9.94 -14.15 -12.78
C LEU A 68 -10.34 -13.15 -13.88
N MET A 69 -9.47 -12.94 -14.87
CA MET A 69 -9.70 -11.95 -15.94
C MET A 69 -10.82 -12.36 -16.90
N ASP A 70 -10.91 -13.65 -17.22
CA ASP A 70 -11.75 -14.15 -18.32
C ASP A 70 -13.06 -14.76 -17.83
N GLN A 71 -13.10 -15.35 -16.63
CA GLN A 71 -14.24 -16.14 -16.16
C GLN A 71 -14.98 -15.53 -14.97
N VAL A 72 -14.31 -14.66 -14.18
CA VAL A 72 -14.96 -14.04 -13.01
C VAL A 72 -15.68 -12.75 -13.43
N TYR A 73 -16.94 -12.63 -13.03
CA TYR A 73 -17.71 -11.41 -13.29
C TYR A 73 -17.01 -10.19 -12.68
N LEU A 74 -16.73 -9.18 -13.50
CA LEU A 74 -15.95 -7.99 -13.14
C LEU A 74 -14.52 -8.27 -12.61
N GLY A 75 -13.95 -9.46 -12.84
CA GLY A 75 -12.60 -9.79 -12.38
C GLY A 75 -11.53 -8.87 -12.98
N TRP A 76 -11.66 -8.55 -14.27
CA TRP A 76 -10.79 -7.59 -14.95
C TRP A 76 -10.84 -6.19 -14.32
N PHE A 77 -12.03 -5.73 -13.93
CA PHE A 77 -12.22 -4.44 -13.27
C PHE A 77 -11.60 -4.42 -11.87
N LEU A 78 -11.85 -5.46 -11.07
CA LEU A 78 -11.31 -5.60 -9.72
C LEU A 78 -9.77 -5.62 -9.74
N ARG A 79 -9.17 -6.38 -10.67
CA ARG A 79 -7.72 -6.42 -10.86
C ARG A 79 -7.17 -5.07 -11.33
N GLY A 80 -7.84 -4.44 -12.28
CA GLY A 80 -7.47 -3.10 -12.77
C GLY A 80 -7.52 -2.05 -11.66
N MET A 81 -8.56 -2.06 -10.83
CA MET A 81 -8.70 -1.18 -9.69
C MET A 81 -7.57 -1.39 -8.66
N HIS A 82 -7.22 -2.64 -8.37
CA HIS A 82 -6.10 -2.97 -7.47
C HIS A 82 -4.77 -2.45 -8.02
N PHE A 83 -4.50 -2.69 -9.28
CA PHE A 83 -3.28 -2.22 -9.96
C PHE A 83 -3.16 -0.69 -9.91
N TRP A 84 -4.18 0.02 -10.40
CA TRP A 84 -4.15 1.50 -10.43
C TRP A 84 -4.12 2.13 -9.03
N ALA A 85 -4.77 1.51 -8.05
CA ALA A 85 -4.68 1.97 -6.67
C ALA A 85 -3.26 1.84 -6.12
N GLY A 86 -2.50 0.80 -6.53
CA GLY A 86 -1.09 0.63 -6.20
C GLY A 86 -0.21 1.72 -6.79
N GLU A 87 -0.39 2.03 -8.07
CA GLU A 87 0.34 3.09 -8.76
C GLU A 87 0.08 4.48 -8.13
N ILE A 88 -1.20 4.80 -7.91
CA ILE A 88 -1.59 6.07 -7.27
C ILE A 88 -1.03 6.17 -5.84
N LEU A 89 -1.12 5.08 -5.06
CA LEU A 89 -0.57 5.03 -3.71
C LEU A 89 0.93 5.30 -3.72
N THR A 90 1.67 4.70 -4.62
CA THR A 90 3.13 4.87 -4.70
C THR A 90 3.51 6.30 -5.01
N ILE A 91 2.89 6.88 -6.04
CA ILE A 91 3.15 8.27 -6.44
C ILE A 91 2.79 9.23 -5.28
N THR A 92 1.60 9.08 -4.70
CA THR A 92 1.14 9.96 -3.63
C THR A 92 1.95 9.81 -2.35
N LEU A 93 2.41 8.59 -2.02
CA LEU A 93 3.26 8.30 -0.87
C LEU A 93 4.63 8.96 -1.01
N ILE A 94 5.28 8.83 -2.19
CA ILE A 94 6.56 9.47 -2.46
C ILE A 94 6.44 10.99 -2.37
N LEU A 95 5.43 11.58 -3.01
CA LEU A 95 5.18 13.02 -2.95
C LEU A 95 4.89 13.49 -1.52
N HIS A 96 4.15 12.69 -0.74
CA HIS A 96 3.87 12.96 0.66
C HIS A 96 5.16 12.97 1.49
N MET A 97 6.04 12.00 1.32
CA MET A 97 7.31 11.91 2.03
C MET A 97 8.25 13.07 1.67
N ILE A 98 8.35 13.41 0.39
CA ILE A 98 9.12 14.58 -0.09
C ILE A 98 8.59 15.86 0.57
N ARG A 99 7.29 16.03 0.62
CA ARG A 99 6.67 17.19 1.27
C ARG A 99 6.98 17.25 2.76
N VAL A 100 6.82 16.14 3.49
CA VAL A 100 7.11 16.07 4.93
C VAL A 100 8.57 16.43 5.20
N PHE A 101 9.48 15.98 4.33
CA PHE A 101 10.89 16.33 4.42
C PHE A 101 11.13 17.82 4.13
N TYR A 102 10.62 18.34 3.02
CA TYR A 102 10.80 19.72 2.59
C TYR A 102 10.22 20.75 3.60
N THR A 103 9.07 20.44 4.20
CA THR A 103 8.44 21.30 5.21
C THR A 103 9.01 21.12 6.62
N ALA A 104 10.04 20.27 6.77
CA ALA A 104 10.63 19.92 8.07
C ALA A 104 9.60 19.42 9.11
N SER A 105 8.48 18.85 8.64
CA SER A 105 7.40 18.34 9.50
C SER A 105 7.81 17.09 10.30
N TYR A 106 8.98 16.54 10.06
CA TYR A 106 9.57 15.42 10.79
C TYR A 106 10.23 15.84 12.12
N LYS A 107 10.40 17.15 12.36
CA LYS A 107 11.02 17.66 13.60
C LYS A 107 10.06 17.58 14.78
N LYS A 108 10.61 17.74 15.97
CA LYS A 108 9.84 17.77 17.23
C LYS A 108 8.55 18.59 17.12
N PRO A 109 7.42 18.06 17.59
CA PRO A 109 7.20 16.81 18.35
C PRO A 109 6.83 15.58 17.49
N ARG A 110 7.05 15.60 16.15
CA ARG A 110 6.52 14.60 15.18
C ARG A 110 7.55 13.56 14.72
N GLU A 111 8.63 13.38 15.47
CA GLU A 111 9.73 12.46 15.12
C GLU A 111 9.26 11.00 15.01
N VAL A 112 8.41 10.57 15.94
CA VAL A 112 7.85 9.22 15.93
C VAL A 112 6.99 8.97 14.68
N ASN A 113 6.17 9.95 14.30
CA ASN A 113 5.36 9.87 13.08
C ASN A 113 6.22 9.74 11.84
N TRP A 114 7.36 10.42 11.81
CA TRP A 114 8.33 10.30 10.73
C TRP A 114 8.93 8.89 10.63
N LEU A 115 9.39 8.35 11.76
CA LEU A 115 9.95 6.99 11.80
C LEU A 115 8.93 5.95 11.37
N LEU A 116 7.68 6.06 11.82
CA LEU A 116 6.58 5.20 11.37
C LEU A 116 6.34 5.36 9.86
N GLY A 117 6.35 6.58 9.34
CA GLY A 117 6.19 6.86 7.91
C GLY A 117 7.29 6.23 7.05
N VAL A 118 8.55 6.28 7.49
CA VAL A 118 9.69 5.63 6.81
C VAL A 118 9.54 4.10 6.84
N GLY A 119 9.13 3.55 7.99
CA GLY A 119 8.85 2.11 8.12
C GLY A 119 7.73 1.66 7.17
N LEU A 120 6.63 2.41 7.11
CA LEU A 120 5.52 2.15 6.20
C LEU A 120 5.94 2.24 4.72
N LEU A 121 6.80 3.21 4.35
CA LEU A 121 7.36 3.29 3.00
C LEU A 121 8.14 2.01 2.64
N GLY A 122 8.99 1.53 3.55
CA GLY A 122 9.74 0.28 3.34
C GLY A 122 8.82 -0.92 3.16
N LEU A 123 7.78 -1.04 4.01
CA LEU A 123 6.76 -2.10 3.88
C LEU A 123 6.01 -2.00 2.55
N MET A 124 5.65 -0.80 2.10
CA MET A 124 4.95 -0.61 0.83
C MET A 124 5.79 -1.02 -0.38
N ILE A 125 7.08 -0.66 -0.40
CA ILE A 125 8.00 -1.11 -1.45
C ILE A 125 8.10 -2.64 -1.48
N THR A 126 8.21 -3.26 -0.30
CA THR A 126 8.24 -4.73 -0.18
C THR A 126 6.94 -5.37 -0.69
N LEU A 127 5.78 -4.81 -0.33
CA LEU A 127 4.48 -5.32 -0.79
C LEU A 127 4.30 -5.17 -2.30
N MET A 128 4.75 -4.06 -2.91
CA MET A 128 4.72 -3.88 -4.35
C MET A 128 5.59 -4.90 -5.07
N PHE A 129 6.82 -5.08 -4.59
CA PHE A 129 7.73 -6.07 -5.15
C PHE A 129 7.14 -7.49 -5.06
N THR A 130 6.71 -7.90 -3.87
CA THR A 130 6.13 -9.24 -3.68
C THR A 130 4.84 -9.42 -4.47
N GLY A 131 4.00 -8.39 -4.61
CA GLY A 131 2.80 -8.41 -5.43
C GLY A 131 3.09 -8.59 -6.93
N THR A 132 4.18 -8.00 -7.44
CA THR A 132 4.64 -8.21 -8.82
C THR A 132 5.11 -9.65 -9.03
N VAL A 133 5.93 -10.17 -8.13
CA VAL A 133 6.43 -11.55 -8.18
C VAL A 133 5.28 -12.57 -8.10
N LEU A 134 4.27 -12.28 -7.29
CA LEU A 134 3.15 -13.20 -7.04
C LEU A 134 2.37 -13.59 -8.31
N LYS A 135 2.32 -12.74 -9.33
CA LYS A 135 1.64 -13.02 -10.61
C LYS A 135 2.26 -14.18 -11.37
N TRP A 136 3.52 -14.46 -11.14
CA TRP A 136 4.31 -15.49 -11.81
C TRP A 136 4.21 -15.43 -13.34
N ASP A 137 4.14 -14.21 -13.89
CA ASP A 137 4.30 -13.89 -15.30
C ASP A 137 5.77 -13.56 -15.60
N GLN A 138 6.08 -13.21 -16.83
CA GLN A 138 7.45 -12.87 -17.24
C GLN A 138 8.02 -11.72 -16.40
N GLU A 139 7.22 -10.67 -16.15
CA GLU A 139 7.62 -9.53 -15.34
C GLU A 139 7.94 -9.95 -13.89
N GLY A 140 7.09 -10.78 -13.28
CA GLY A 140 7.29 -11.28 -11.93
C GLY A 140 8.53 -12.16 -11.79
N TYR A 141 8.78 -13.01 -12.80
CA TYR A 141 9.97 -13.86 -12.85
C TYR A 141 11.25 -13.01 -12.97
N GLU A 142 11.28 -12.07 -13.92
CA GLU A 142 12.44 -11.18 -14.13
C GLU A 142 12.71 -10.31 -12.89
N ALA A 143 11.66 -9.80 -12.24
CA ALA A 143 11.80 -9.01 -11.01
C ALA A 143 12.45 -9.84 -9.89
N LEU A 144 12.04 -11.10 -9.72
CA LEU A 144 12.63 -12.02 -8.75
C LEU A 144 14.08 -12.35 -9.09
N ASP A 145 14.39 -12.65 -10.34
CA ASP A 145 15.74 -12.96 -10.81
C ASP A 145 16.70 -11.80 -10.56
N HIS A 146 16.32 -10.58 -10.91
CA HIS A 146 17.09 -9.39 -10.62
C HIS A 146 17.30 -9.16 -9.13
N PHE A 147 16.28 -9.37 -8.32
CA PHE A 147 16.39 -9.25 -6.87
C PHE A 147 17.38 -10.25 -6.28
N LEU A 148 17.31 -11.50 -6.70
CA LEU A 148 18.22 -12.56 -6.25
C LEU A 148 19.67 -12.25 -6.68
N TRP A 149 19.87 -11.80 -7.92
CA TRP A 149 21.19 -11.38 -8.42
C TRP A 149 21.77 -10.24 -7.59
N VAL A 150 20.97 -9.20 -7.28
CA VAL A 150 21.40 -8.09 -6.44
C VAL A 150 21.73 -8.58 -5.02
N ALA A 151 20.86 -9.39 -4.42
CA ALA A 151 21.05 -9.93 -3.08
C ALA A 151 22.33 -10.78 -2.96
N GLU A 152 22.65 -11.56 -4.00
CA GLU A 152 23.89 -12.33 -4.10
C GLU A 152 25.13 -11.39 -4.11
N LYS A 153 25.11 -10.33 -4.92
CA LYS A 153 26.23 -9.37 -5.03
C LYS A 153 26.49 -8.62 -3.72
N PHE A 154 25.45 -8.35 -2.95
CA PHE A 154 25.58 -7.70 -1.64
C PHE A 154 25.83 -8.70 -0.48
N GLY A 155 25.94 -10.00 -0.76
CA GLY A 155 26.19 -11.01 0.25
C GLY A 155 25.05 -11.17 1.27
N VAL A 156 23.87 -10.67 0.98
CA VAL A 156 22.70 -10.69 1.89
C VAL A 156 22.14 -12.10 2.04
N LEU A 157 22.30 -12.93 1.02
CA LEU A 157 21.82 -14.33 0.99
C LEU A 157 22.98 -15.33 1.06
N GLY A 158 23.96 -15.09 1.91
CA GLY A 158 25.16 -15.88 2.19
C GLY A 158 25.19 -17.33 1.72
N ALA A 159 25.54 -17.61 0.54
CA ALA A 159 25.87 -18.78 -0.24
C ALA A 159 25.00 -18.85 -1.52
N PRO A 160 25.59 -19.22 -2.66
CA PRO A 160 24.85 -19.29 -3.89
C PRO A 160 23.70 -20.32 -3.77
N LEU A 161 22.49 -19.88 -4.10
CA LEU A 161 21.39 -20.80 -4.39
C LEU A 161 21.70 -21.44 -5.76
N THR A 162 22.73 -22.32 -5.77
CA THR A 162 23.09 -23.17 -6.91
C THR A 162 22.33 -24.49 -6.84
#